data_52e0a94ac9c611edfc15addf5176b32f
#
_entry.id   52e0a94ac9c611edfc15addf5176b32f
#
_cell.length_a   1.000
_cell.length_b   1.000
_cell.length_c   1.000
_cell.angle_alpha   90.00
_cell.angle_beta   90.00
_cell.angle_gamma   90.00
#
_symmetry.space_group_name_H-M   'P 1'
#
loop_
_entity.id
_entity.type
_entity.pdbx_description
1 polymer ?
#
loop_
_entity_poly.entity_id
_entity_poly.type
_entity_poly.pdbx_seq_one_letter_code
_entity_poly.pdbx_strand_id
1 'polypeptide(L)'
;MENKPKAVISLFDLSGEAIKPWFEDGYQCFCFDAQHPEGINFHREIGPKTYPESWFYGNVVRANSVYTVGGQAISPMGEMDERSWTSIIELLFKLYDVQMVMGWPPCTDLATSGARHFQAKGEANPRFQKEAMELVYFVRDIGISYQCPWFFENPVSMISSFYKKPDYTFSPHEYGGYLPEDDVSPDTNDIIPPRDRYTKKTCIWSGNGFVMPEKKPVELPDGYTYSPQYKRLGGRSQKTKNIRSKTPRGFAKAVWMANRSYE
;
A
#
# COMPACT_ATOMS: atom_id res chain seq x y z
N MET A 1 -4.48 9.52 31.72
CA MET A 1 -5.00 9.14 30.40
C MET A 1 -4.48 7.74 30.15
N GLU A 2 -5.34 6.75 29.87
CA GLU A 2 -4.87 5.42 29.50
C GLU A 2 -4.02 5.51 28.23
N ASN A 3 -2.86 4.88 28.27
CA ASN A 3 -1.95 4.86 27.13
C ASN A 3 -2.59 3.98 26.04
N LYS A 4 -3.10 4.59 24.98
CA LYS A 4 -3.68 3.83 23.86
C LYS A 4 -2.59 3.00 23.19
N PRO A 5 -2.89 1.73 22.77
CA PRO A 5 -1.95 0.93 22.02
C PRO A 5 -1.57 1.63 20.70
N LYS A 6 -0.29 1.59 20.34
CA LYS A 6 0.21 2.12 19.06
C LYS A 6 -0.32 1.30 17.89
N ALA A 7 -0.72 1.99 16.83
CA ALA A 7 -1.25 1.34 15.63
C ALA A 7 -0.80 1.99 14.33
N VAL A 8 -0.94 1.26 13.21
CA VAL A 8 -0.82 1.77 11.85
C VAL A 8 -1.98 1.30 10.98
N ILE A 9 -2.36 2.13 10.04
CA ILE A 9 -3.43 1.86 9.06
C ILE A 9 -2.82 1.80 7.67
N SER A 10 -3.10 0.73 6.94
CA SER A 10 -2.66 0.49 5.57
C SER A 10 -3.87 0.26 4.67
N LEU A 11 -4.08 1.16 3.71
CA LEU A 11 -5.24 1.20 2.84
C LEU A 11 -4.87 0.71 1.44
N PHE A 12 -5.73 -0.12 0.84
CA PHE A 12 -5.48 -0.76 -0.45
C PHE A 12 -4.22 -1.64 -0.44
N ASP A 13 -3.95 -2.29 0.68
CA ASP A 13 -2.81 -3.17 0.89
C ASP A 13 -3.26 -4.62 1.04
N LEU A 14 -3.27 -5.33 -0.07
CA LEU A 14 -3.57 -6.76 -0.09
C LEU A 14 -2.43 -7.56 0.54
N SER A 15 -1.18 -7.14 0.32
CA SER A 15 0.00 -7.94 0.64
C SER A 15 0.40 -7.90 2.11
N GLY A 16 0.17 -6.77 2.77
CA GLY A 16 0.66 -6.51 4.12
C GLY A 16 2.18 -6.29 4.22
N GLU A 17 2.91 -6.22 3.09
CA GLU A 17 4.36 -5.99 3.11
C GLU A 17 4.73 -4.67 3.80
N ALA A 18 3.91 -3.65 3.61
CA ALA A 18 4.16 -2.34 4.18
C ALA A 18 4.06 -2.29 5.71
N ILE A 19 3.17 -3.08 6.27
CA ILE A 19 2.94 -3.11 7.73
C ILE A 19 3.81 -4.13 8.47
N LYS A 20 4.47 -5.05 7.75
CA LYS A 20 5.24 -6.14 8.36
C LYS A 20 6.27 -5.64 9.39
N PRO A 21 7.10 -4.61 9.11
CA PRO A 21 8.06 -4.12 10.10
C PRO A 21 7.40 -3.51 11.35
N TRP A 22 6.24 -2.88 11.19
CA TRP A 22 5.46 -2.34 12.30
C TRP A 22 4.87 -3.44 13.18
N PHE A 23 4.37 -4.50 12.53
CA PHE A 23 3.86 -5.69 13.22
C PHE A 23 4.97 -6.38 14.03
N GLU A 24 6.15 -6.54 13.46
CA GLU A 24 7.33 -7.13 14.12
C GLU A 24 7.79 -6.29 15.32
N ASP A 25 7.54 -4.98 15.32
CA ASP A 25 7.80 -4.03 16.41
C ASP A 25 6.65 -3.91 17.42
N GLY A 26 5.61 -4.75 17.32
CA GLY A 26 4.51 -4.85 18.29
C GLY A 26 3.35 -3.87 18.07
N TYR A 27 3.32 -3.13 16.97
CA TYR A 27 2.18 -2.26 16.64
C TYR A 27 0.95 -3.08 16.27
N GLN A 28 -0.23 -2.56 16.63
CA GLN A 28 -1.48 -3.06 16.07
C GLN A 28 -1.58 -2.61 14.61
N CYS A 29 -1.79 -3.54 13.69
CA CYS A 29 -1.79 -3.25 12.25
C CYS A 29 -3.17 -3.51 11.64
N PHE A 30 -3.66 -2.54 10.85
CA PHE A 30 -4.96 -2.60 10.18
C PHE A 30 -4.77 -2.50 8.67
N CYS A 31 -5.08 -3.58 7.95
CA CYS A 31 -5.01 -3.67 6.49
C CYS A 31 -6.40 -3.67 5.87
N PHE A 32 -6.61 -2.76 4.92
CA PHE A 32 -7.86 -2.64 4.18
C PHE A 32 -7.61 -2.89 2.69
N ASP A 33 -8.25 -3.90 2.11
CA ASP A 33 -8.24 -4.16 0.67
C ASP A 33 -9.49 -4.91 0.24
N ALA A 34 -10.00 -4.57 -0.96
CA ALA A 34 -11.20 -5.19 -1.53
C ALA A 34 -11.06 -6.70 -1.78
N GLN A 35 -9.84 -7.20 -1.87
CA GLN A 35 -9.57 -8.62 -2.10
C GLN A 35 -9.41 -9.42 -0.80
N HIS A 36 -9.47 -8.78 0.37
CA HIS A 36 -9.54 -9.52 1.63
C HIS A 36 -10.89 -10.22 1.78
N PRO A 37 -10.98 -11.31 2.57
CA PRO A 37 -12.26 -11.94 2.89
C PRO A 37 -13.24 -10.94 3.51
N GLU A 38 -14.53 -11.14 3.27
CA GLU A 38 -15.58 -10.28 3.81
C GLU A 38 -15.55 -10.17 5.33
N GLY A 39 -15.85 -8.96 5.83
CA GLY A 39 -15.94 -8.65 7.25
C GLY A 39 -14.62 -8.19 7.89
N ILE A 40 -14.66 -7.99 9.20
CA ILE A 40 -13.48 -7.72 10.02
C ILE A 40 -12.96 -9.07 10.50
N ASN A 41 -11.84 -9.51 9.94
CA ASN A 41 -11.22 -10.76 10.32
C ASN A 41 -10.08 -10.46 11.30
N PHE A 42 -10.27 -10.83 12.56
CA PHE A 42 -9.22 -10.84 13.57
C PHE A 42 -8.40 -12.11 13.39
N HIS A 43 -7.26 -12.00 12.71
CA HIS A 43 -6.41 -13.15 12.50
C HIS A 43 -5.48 -13.36 13.70
N ARG A 44 -5.88 -14.23 14.61
CA ARG A 44 -4.93 -14.88 15.52
C ARG A 44 -4.19 -16.04 14.86
N GLU A 45 -4.73 -16.66 13.79
CA GLU A 45 -4.22 -17.93 13.28
C GLU A 45 -4.38 -18.22 11.78
N ILE A 46 -4.93 -17.33 10.94
CA ILE A 46 -5.22 -17.72 9.55
C ILE A 46 -4.75 -16.65 8.56
N GLY A 47 -3.57 -16.84 7.99
CA GLY A 47 -3.25 -16.27 6.69
C GLY A 47 -4.06 -17.00 5.60
N PRO A 48 -4.46 -16.37 4.48
CA PRO A 48 -4.99 -17.11 3.35
C PRO A 48 -3.95 -18.15 2.94
N LYS A 49 -4.37 -19.35 2.50
CA LYS A 49 -3.51 -20.48 2.09
C LYS A 49 -2.43 -20.15 1.03
N THR A 50 -2.36 -18.91 0.57
CA THR A 50 -1.44 -18.37 -0.42
C THR A 50 -0.31 -17.51 0.17
N TYR A 51 -0.30 -17.28 1.47
CA TYR A 51 0.77 -16.54 2.16
C TYR A 51 1.48 -17.45 3.15
N PRO A 52 2.81 -17.34 3.33
CA PRO A 52 3.52 -18.10 4.33
C PRO A 52 2.87 -17.93 5.71
N GLU A 53 2.60 -19.02 6.42
CA GLU A 53 1.94 -19.02 7.73
C GLU A 53 2.61 -18.12 8.78
N SER A 54 3.88 -17.76 8.56
CA SER A 54 4.68 -16.87 9.43
C SER A 54 4.26 -15.41 9.45
N TRP A 55 3.32 -14.98 8.59
CA TRP A 55 3.01 -13.55 8.37
C TRP A 55 1.94 -12.97 9.30
N PHE A 56 1.24 -13.80 10.10
CA PHE A 56 -0.03 -13.36 10.70
C PHE A 56 -0.27 -13.85 12.13
N TYR A 57 0.70 -13.71 13.01
CA TYR A 57 0.46 -13.95 14.43
C TYR A 57 0.12 -12.64 15.17
N GLY A 58 -1.08 -12.57 15.67
CA GLY A 58 -1.46 -11.75 16.84
C GLY A 58 -2.12 -10.39 16.57
N ASN A 59 -1.58 -9.48 15.76
CA ASN A 59 -1.99 -8.07 15.78
C ASN A 59 -2.36 -7.49 14.40
N VAL A 60 -2.74 -8.30 13.42
CA VAL A 60 -3.17 -7.82 12.10
C VAL A 60 -4.68 -8.02 11.95
N VAL A 61 -5.39 -6.92 11.71
CA VAL A 61 -6.80 -6.93 11.35
C VAL A 61 -6.91 -6.66 9.85
N ARG A 62 -7.58 -7.54 9.13
CA ARG A 62 -7.89 -7.37 7.71
C ARG A 62 -9.36 -7.08 7.56
N ALA A 63 -9.69 -6.02 6.84
CA ALA A 63 -11.05 -5.68 6.52
C ALA A 63 -11.27 -5.73 5.02
N ASN A 64 -12.35 -6.36 4.59
CA ASN A 64 -12.86 -6.27 3.24
C ASN A 64 -13.51 -4.90 3.03
N SER A 65 -13.52 -4.49 1.79
CA SER A 65 -13.88 -3.15 1.39
C SER A 65 -15.37 -2.87 1.42
N VAL A 66 -15.65 -1.75 2.00
CA VAL A 66 -16.76 -0.94 1.53
C VAL A 66 -16.15 0.37 1.03
N TYR A 67 -16.28 0.66 -0.26
CA TYR A 67 -15.91 1.96 -0.81
C TYR A 67 -17.01 2.95 -0.53
N THR A 68 -16.65 4.18 -0.16
CA THR A 68 -17.58 5.30 -0.28
C THR A 68 -17.27 6.05 -1.58
N VAL A 69 -18.16 5.97 -2.54
CA VAL A 69 -18.15 6.85 -3.73
C VAL A 69 -19.23 7.88 -3.51
N GLY A 70 -18.85 9.16 -3.50
CA GLY A 70 -19.81 10.25 -3.31
C GLY A 70 -20.55 10.24 -1.96
N GLY A 71 -19.92 9.72 -0.90
CA GLY A 71 -20.50 9.68 0.46
C GLY A 71 -21.46 8.50 0.71
N GLN A 72 -21.64 7.61 -0.24
CA GLN A 72 -22.39 6.36 -0.07
C GLN A 72 -21.42 5.17 -0.01
N ALA A 73 -21.65 4.30 0.96
CA ALA A 73 -20.92 3.04 1.05
C ALA A 73 -21.37 2.10 -0.08
N ILE A 74 -20.44 1.71 -0.95
CA ILE A 74 -20.70 0.73 -2.01
C ILE A 74 -19.93 -0.53 -1.67
N SER A 75 -20.66 -1.59 -1.32
CA SER A 75 -20.11 -2.93 -1.30
C SER A 75 -19.79 -3.37 -2.72
N PRO A 76 -18.69 -4.11 -2.98
CA PRO A 76 -18.45 -4.74 -4.27
C PRO A 76 -19.60 -5.65 -4.73
N MET A 77 -20.50 -6.03 -3.84
CA MET A 77 -21.69 -6.85 -4.06
C MET A 77 -22.99 -6.05 -4.12
N GLY A 78 -22.95 -4.71 -4.13
CA GLY A 78 -24.15 -3.86 -4.27
C GLY A 78 -25.00 -3.71 -3.00
N GLU A 79 -24.62 -4.27 -1.88
CA GLU A 79 -25.31 -4.08 -0.60
C GLU A 79 -24.68 -2.94 0.21
N MET A 80 -25.51 -2.06 0.76
CA MET A 80 -25.07 -1.02 1.68
C MET A 80 -24.74 -1.65 3.04
N ASP A 81 -23.47 -1.70 3.40
CA ASP A 81 -23.05 -2.04 4.76
C ASP A 81 -22.96 -0.74 5.59
N GLU A 82 -23.61 -0.70 6.76
CA GLU A 82 -23.54 0.39 7.72
C GLU A 82 -22.13 0.60 8.29
N ARG A 83 -21.20 -0.34 8.04
CA ARG A 83 -19.80 -0.31 8.47
C ARG A 83 -18.87 0.10 7.34
N SER A 84 -19.01 1.31 6.82
CA SER A 84 -18.05 1.84 5.85
C SER A 84 -16.63 1.87 6.44
N TRP A 85 -15.60 1.78 5.61
CA TRP A 85 -14.20 1.98 6.06
C TRP A 85 -14.05 3.25 6.90
N THR A 86 -14.76 4.30 6.56
CA THR A 86 -14.76 5.57 7.31
C THR A 86 -15.14 5.37 8.76
N SER A 87 -16.26 4.67 9.05
CA SER A 87 -16.72 4.42 10.42
C SER A 87 -15.74 3.53 11.19
N ILE A 88 -15.17 2.51 10.53
CA ILE A 88 -14.17 1.65 11.15
C ILE A 88 -12.90 2.47 11.47
N ILE A 89 -12.41 3.26 10.54
CA ILE A 89 -11.21 4.10 10.71
C ILE A 89 -11.44 5.12 11.83
N GLU A 90 -12.61 5.75 11.86
CA GLU A 90 -13.00 6.65 12.96
C GLU A 90 -12.93 5.96 14.34
N LEU A 91 -13.42 4.72 14.42
CA LEU A 91 -13.33 3.92 15.64
C LEU A 91 -11.87 3.59 15.99
N LEU A 92 -11.02 3.29 14.99
CA LEU A 92 -9.60 3.00 15.22
C LEU A 92 -8.88 4.20 15.84
N PHE A 93 -9.10 5.42 15.36
CA PHE A 93 -8.52 6.62 15.96
C PHE A 93 -9.05 6.92 17.38
N LYS A 94 -10.25 6.44 17.70
CA LYS A 94 -10.78 6.53 19.07
C LYS A 94 -10.10 5.54 20.02
N LEU A 95 -9.79 4.33 19.54
CA LEU A 95 -9.29 3.23 20.37
C LEU A 95 -7.75 3.14 20.41
N TYR A 96 -7.07 3.59 19.38
CA TYR A 96 -5.62 3.43 19.19
C TYR A 96 -4.92 4.78 19.04
N ASP A 97 -3.63 4.78 19.35
CA ASP A 97 -2.70 5.85 19.00
C ASP A 97 -2.11 5.55 17.60
N VAL A 98 -2.83 6.03 16.57
CA VAL A 98 -2.46 5.74 15.17
C VAL A 98 -1.27 6.60 14.76
N GLN A 99 -0.14 5.96 14.51
CA GLN A 99 1.14 6.60 14.21
C GLN A 99 1.33 6.89 12.72
N MET A 100 0.66 6.14 11.83
CA MET A 100 0.83 6.28 10.38
C MET A 100 -0.41 5.80 9.62
N VAL A 101 -0.79 6.55 8.59
CA VAL A 101 -1.72 6.13 7.55
C VAL A 101 -0.96 5.96 6.25
N MET A 102 -0.97 4.76 5.69
CA MET A 102 -0.31 4.41 4.44
C MET A 102 -1.35 4.01 3.39
N GLY A 103 -1.12 4.30 2.11
CA GLY A 103 -2.06 3.92 1.07
C GLY A 103 -1.42 3.55 -0.27
N TRP A 104 -2.02 2.55 -0.93
CA TRP A 104 -1.65 2.08 -2.28
C TRP A 104 -2.87 2.12 -3.20
N PRO A 105 -3.43 3.31 -3.48
CA PRO A 105 -4.62 3.44 -4.30
C PRO A 105 -4.44 2.75 -5.66
N PRO A 106 -5.45 2.02 -6.17
CA PRO A 106 -5.36 1.34 -7.44
C PRO A 106 -4.89 2.23 -8.58
N CYS A 107 -3.78 1.86 -9.22
CA CYS A 107 -3.17 2.66 -10.28
C CYS A 107 -3.76 2.41 -11.68
N THR A 108 -4.67 1.44 -11.84
CA THR A 108 -5.16 0.93 -13.13
C THR A 108 -5.74 2.03 -14.04
N ASP A 109 -6.36 3.05 -13.44
CA ASP A 109 -7.05 4.12 -14.15
C ASP A 109 -6.26 5.45 -14.16
N LEU A 110 -5.12 5.47 -13.48
CA LEU A 110 -4.29 6.66 -13.32
C LEU A 110 -2.89 6.51 -13.94
N ALA A 111 -2.31 5.29 -13.94
CA ALA A 111 -0.93 5.08 -14.39
C ALA A 111 -0.74 5.39 -15.88
N THR A 112 0.27 6.21 -16.20
CA THR A 112 0.58 6.59 -17.58
C THR A 112 0.96 5.41 -18.47
N SER A 113 1.47 4.32 -17.90
CA SER A 113 1.72 3.06 -18.63
C SER A 113 0.46 2.42 -19.21
N GLY A 114 -0.71 2.79 -18.69
CA GLY A 114 -2.04 2.38 -19.17
C GLY A 114 -2.72 3.40 -20.09
N ALA A 115 -2.11 4.56 -20.37
CA ALA A 115 -2.74 5.68 -21.04
C ALA A 115 -3.36 5.35 -22.41
N ARG A 116 -2.78 4.39 -23.14
CA ARG A 116 -3.36 3.91 -24.43
C ARG A 116 -4.79 3.36 -24.31
N HIS A 117 -5.27 3.10 -23.10
CA HIS A 117 -6.60 2.59 -22.84
C HIS A 117 -7.55 3.66 -22.28
N PHE A 118 -7.05 4.88 -22.00
CA PHE A 118 -7.86 5.92 -21.36
C PHE A 118 -9.01 6.39 -22.21
N GLN A 119 -8.83 6.48 -23.53
CA GLN A 119 -9.90 6.87 -24.44
C GLN A 119 -11.07 5.88 -24.34
N ALA A 120 -10.82 4.59 -24.55
CA ALA A 120 -11.87 3.56 -24.48
C ALA A 120 -12.52 3.46 -23.09
N LYS A 121 -11.75 3.68 -22.03
CA LYS A 121 -12.30 3.73 -20.65
C LYS A 121 -13.17 4.97 -20.45
N GLY A 122 -12.78 6.12 -20.98
CA GLY A 122 -13.57 7.35 -20.91
C GLY A 122 -14.86 7.28 -21.70
N GLU A 123 -14.88 6.58 -22.83
CA GLU A 123 -16.10 6.29 -23.59
C GLU A 123 -17.06 5.38 -22.80
N ALA A 124 -16.53 4.38 -22.08
CA ALA A 124 -17.31 3.46 -21.25
C ALA A 124 -17.78 4.10 -19.92
N ASN A 125 -16.92 4.90 -19.28
CA ASN A 125 -17.18 5.61 -18.03
C ASN A 125 -16.43 6.95 -18.02
N PRO A 126 -17.10 8.07 -18.36
CA PRO A 126 -16.45 9.39 -18.35
C PRO A 126 -15.87 9.83 -17.00
N ARG A 127 -16.26 9.18 -15.91
CA ARG A 127 -15.82 9.51 -14.55
C ARG A 127 -14.70 8.62 -14.03
N PHE A 128 -14.20 7.64 -14.80
CA PHE A 128 -13.28 6.60 -14.34
C PHE A 128 -12.03 7.14 -13.62
N GLN A 129 -11.43 8.22 -14.10
CA GLN A 129 -10.28 8.83 -13.44
C GLN A 129 -10.67 9.63 -12.21
N LYS A 130 -11.83 10.29 -12.22
CA LYS A 130 -12.34 11.00 -11.05
C LYS A 130 -12.59 10.01 -9.90
N GLU A 131 -13.24 8.90 -10.18
CA GLU A 131 -13.50 7.83 -9.20
C GLU A 131 -12.19 7.23 -8.66
N ALA A 132 -11.18 7.03 -9.52
CA ALA A 132 -9.86 6.60 -9.07
C ALA A 132 -9.16 7.64 -8.19
N MET A 133 -9.35 8.95 -8.45
CA MET A 133 -8.82 10.03 -7.62
C MET A 133 -9.52 10.14 -6.26
N GLU A 134 -10.78 9.77 -6.16
CA GLU A 134 -11.50 9.71 -4.87
C GLU A 134 -10.79 8.75 -3.90
N LEU A 135 -10.26 7.62 -4.39
CA LEU A 135 -9.47 6.68 -3.57
C LEU A 135 -8.12 7.27 -3.13
N VAL A 136 -7.49 8.07 -3.98
CA VAL A 136 -6.26 8.81 -3.63
C VAL A 136 -6.55 9.83 -2.53
N TYR A 137 -7.61 10.63 -2.71
CA TYR A 137 -8.01 11.62 -1.73
C TYR A 137 -8.44 11.00 -0.41
N PHE A 138 -9.04 9.82 -0.42
CA PHE A 138 -9.44 9.12 0.79
C PHE A 138 -8.26 8.90 1.76
N VAL A 139 -7.10 8.45 1.26
CA VAL A 139 -5.89 8.28 2.08
C VAL A 139 -5.42 9.61 2.67
N ARG A 140 -5.32 10.63 1.81
CA ARG A 140 -4.92 12.00 2.21
C ARG A 140 -5.86 12.58 3.28
N ASP A 141 -7.16 12.48 3.04
CA ASP A 141 -8.18 13.14 3.87
C ASP A 141 -8.26 12.52 5.26
N ILE A 142 -8.03 11.19 5.39
CA ILE A 142 -7.88 10.55 6.70
C ILE A 142 -6.67 11.16 7.43
N GLY A 143 -5.50 11.18 6.80
CA GLY A 143 -4.31 11.74 7.42
C GLY A 143 -4.50 13.21 7.87
N ILE A 144 -5.11 14.03 7.01
CA ILE A 144 -5.39 15.44 7.33
C ILE A 144 -6.41 15.57 8.46
N SER A 145 -7.53 14.85 8.40
CA SER A 145 -8.63 14.97 9.37
C SER A 145 -8.20 14.57 10.78
N TYR A 146 -7.31 13.58 10.89
CA TYR A 146 -6.81 13.10 12.18
C TYR A 146 -5.42 13.64 12.54
N GLN A 147 -4.86 14.55 11.74
CA GLN A 147 -3.52 15.11 11.92
C GLN A 147 -2.44 14.05 12.09
N CYS A 148 -2.63 12.89 11.46
CA CYS A 148 -1.73 11.74 11.51
C CYS A 148 -0.74 11.80 10.34
N PRO A 149 0.55 11.45 10.51
CA PRO A 149 1.47 11.26 9.42
C PRO A 149 0.89 10.31 8.37
N TRP A 150 0.99 10.70 7.10
CA TRP A 150 0.42 9.90 6.02
C TRP A 150 1.26 9.95 4.75
N PHE A 151 1.18 8.91 3.96
CA PHE A 151 1.60 8.92 2.56
C PHE A 151 0.74 7.97 1.72
N PHE A 152 0.72 8.20 0.43
CA PHE A 152 0.28 7.21 -0.54
C PHE A 152 1.31 7.06 -1.68
N GLU A 153 1.33 5.86 -2.23
CA GLU A 153 2.20 5.46 -3.34
C GLU A 153 1.39 5.28 -4.62
N ASN A 154 1.98 5.71 -5.73
CA ASN A 154 1.49 5.36 -7.05
C ASN A 154 2.67 5.40 -8.05
N PRO A 155 2.65 4.64 -9.16
CA PRO A 155 3.61 4.84 -10.24
C PRO A 155 3.43 6.22 -10.87
N VAL A 156 4.25 6.56 -11.86
CA VAL A 156 4.04 7.78 -12.68
C VAL A 156 2.63 7.74 -13.26
N SER A 157 1.82 8.73 -12.92
CA SER A 157 0.37 8.71 -13.12
C SER A 157 -0.23 10.09 -13.34
N MET A 158 -1.50 10.12 -13.70
CA MET A 158 -2.31 11.33 -13.84
C MET A 158 -2.52 12.09 -12.52
N ILE A 159 -2.15 11.54 -11.38
CA ILE A 159 -2.23 12.22 -10.07
C ILE A 159 -1.49 13.56 -10.12
N SER A 160 -0.35 13.61 -10.81
CA SER A 160 0.43 14.86 -10.95
C SER A 160 -0.33 15.97 -11.68
N SER A 161 -1.28 15.61 -12.53
CA SER A 161 -2.13 16.58 -13.27
C SER A 161 -3.38 16.96 -12.48
N PHE A 162 -3.93 16.04 -11.68
CA PHE A 162 -5.20 16.26 -10.97
C PHE A 162 -5.01 16.81 -9.56
N TYR A 163 -3.85 16.57 -8.94
CA TYR A 163 -3.56 16.99 -7.57
C TYR A 163 -2.30 17.85 -7.50
N LYS A 164 -1.13 17.23 -7.37
CA LYS A 164 0.18 17.90 -7.34
C LYS A 164 1.28 16.96 -7.80
N LYS A 165 2.45 17.48 -8.13
CA LYS A 165 3.64 16.66 -8.32
C LYS A 165 3.95 15.85 -7.06
N PRO A 166 4.53 14.64 -7.20
CA PRO A 166 4.94 13.86 -6.04
C PRO A 166 5.97 14.62 -5.19
N ASP A 167 5.88 14.44 -3.89
CA ASP A 167 6.85 15.01 -2.95
C ASP A 167 8.19 14.29 -3.08
N TYR A 168 8.16 12.96 -3.33
CA TYR A 168 9.35 12.14 -3.50
C TYR A 168 9.18 11.11 -4.61
N THR A 169 10.31 10.64 -5.12
CA THR A 169 10.36 9.49 -6.04
C THR A 169 11.50 8.56 -5.65
N PHE A 170 11.31 7.27 -5.89
CA PHE A 170 12.34 6.27 -5.64
C PHE A 170 12.20 5.06 -6.58
N SER A 171 13.22 4.21 -6.56
CA SER A 171 13.18 2.84 -7.11
C SER A 171 13.53 1.84 -6.00
N PRO A 172 12.98 0.61 -6.02
CA PRO A 172 13.15 -0.37 -4.93
C PRO A 172 14.59 -0.62 -4.50
N HIS A 173 15.53 -0.75 -5.45
CA HIS A 173 16.95 -0.97 -5.13
C HIS A 173 17.59 0.14 -4.29
N GLU A 174 17.01 1.35 -4.28
CA GLU A 174 17.52 2.46 -3.47
C GLU A 174 17.32 2.25 -1.96
N TYR A 175 16.49 1.26 -1.59
CA TYR A 175 16.23 0.86 -0.20
C TYR A 175 16.67 -0.58 0.10
N GLY A 176 17.31 -1.27 -0.85
CA GLY A 176 17.75 -2.64 -0.68
C GLY A 176 18.75 -2.85 0.46
N GLY A 177 19.49 -1.81 0.85
CA GLY A 177 20.42 -1.85 1.97
C GLY A 177 19.78 -1.93 3.36
N TYR A 178 18.44 -1.83 3.46
CA TYR A 178 17.69 -2.11 4.69
C TYR A 178 17.38 -3.59 4.88
N LEU A 179 17.57 -4.40 3.84
CA LEU A 179 17.45 -5.86 3.91
C LEU A 179 18.81 -6.50 4.18
N PRO A 180 18.86 -7.68 4.82
CA PRO A 180 20.12 -8.35 5.12
C PRO A 180 20.89 -8.75 3.85
N GLU A 181 22.19 -9.01 3.98
CA GLU A 181 23.02 -9.37 2.84
C GLU A 181 22.68 -10.75 2.27
N ASP A 182 22.24 -11.65 3.11
CA ASP A 182 21.77 -13.00 2.80
C ASP A 182 20.26 -13.07 2.47
N ASP A 183 19.65 -11.90 2.20
CA ASP A 183 18.23 -11.84 1.82
C ASP A 183 17.93 -12.69 0.60
N VAL A 184 16.81 -13.37 0.63
CA VAL A 184 16.33 -14.25 -0.45
C VAL A 184 15.11 -13.65 -1.16
N SER A 185 14.90 -14.07 -2.41
CA SER A 185 13.69 -13.71 -3.14
C SER A 185 12.44 -14.18 -2.38
N PRO A 186 11.41 -13.33 -2.23
CA PRO A 186 10.15 -13.73 -1.62
C PRO A 186 9.27 -14.56 -2.56
N ASP A 187 9.72 -14.83 -3.77
CA ASP A 187 9.02 -15.65 -4.76
C ASP A 187 9.94 -16.66 -5.44
N THR A 188 9.36 -17.79 -5.86
CA THR A 188 10.10 -18.91 -6.44
C THR A 188 10.70 -18.65 -7.82
N ASN A 189 10.37 -17.51 -8.46
CA ASN A 189 10.77 -17.20 -9.83
C ASN A 189 11.67 -15.96 -9.92
N ASP A 190 12.18 -15.46 -8.81
CA ASP A 190 13.00 -14.23 -8.72
C ASP A 190 12.39 -13.03 -9.47
N ILE A 191 11.08 -12.92 -9.43
CA ILE A 191 10.35 -11.76 -10.00
C ILE A 191 10.59 -10.52 -9.13
N ILE A 192 10.75 -10.73 -7.82
CA ILE A 192 11.24 -9.75 -6.86
C ILE A 192 12.61 -10.25 -6.40
N PRO A 193 13.71 -9.72 -6.96
CA PRO A 193 15.05 -10.19 -6.61
C PRO A 193 15.38 -9.95 -5.13
N PRO A 194 16.33 -10.71 -4.56
CA PRO A 194 16.87 -10.44 -3.24
C PRO A 194 17.27 -8.96 -3.09
N ARG A 195 17.05 -8.41 -1.89
CA ARG A 195 17.34 -7.01 -1.55
C ARG A 195 16.65 -6.00 -2.47
N ASP A 196 15.49 -6.37 -3.05
CA ASP A 196 14.72 -5.53 -3.97
C ASP A 196 15.58 -4.92 -5.12
N ARG A 197 16.56 -5.68 -5.66
CA ARG A 197 17.53 -5.23 -6.68
C ARG A 197 16.87 -5.05 -8.05
N TYR A 198 15.85 -4.19 -8.11
CA TYR A 198 15.14 -3.87 -9.36
C TYR A 198 14.70 -2.41 -9.40
N THR A 199 14.46 -1.92 -10.62
CA THR A 199 13.93 -0.57 -10.84
C THR A 199 12.41 -0.63 -11.06
N LYS A 200 11.71 0.27 -10.38
CA LYS A 200 10.29 0.59 -10.57
C LYS A 200 10.11 2.02 -10.10
N LYS A 201 10.00 2.98 -11.03
CA LYS A 201 9.82 4.38 -10.64
C LYS A 201 8.51 4.54 -9.87
N THR A 202 8.65 4.84 -8.61
CA THR A 202 7.58 4.93 -7.62
C THR A 202 7.50 6.36 -7.12
N CYS A 203 6.30 6.89 -7.00
CA CYS A 203 6.03 8.27 -6.56
C CYS A 203 5.31 8.25 -5.21
N ILE A 204 5.69 9.15 -4.32
CA ILE A 204 5.13 9.32 -2.98
C ILE A 204 4.57 10.73 -2.85
N TRP A 205 3.33 10.81 -2.34
CA TRP A 205 2.70 12.02 -1.85
C TRP A 205 2.45 11.85 -0.36
N SER A 206 2.73 12.89 0.42
CA SER A 206 2.75 12.76 1.87
C SER A 206 2.35 14.04 2.59
N GLY A 207 2.14 13.94 3.90
CA GLY A 207 1.85 15.08 4.77
C GLY A 207 1.89 14.74 6.26
N ASN A 208 1.60 15.75 7.06
CA ASN A 208 1.47 15.70 8.52
C ASN A 208 2.69 15.07 9.22
N GLY A 209 3.89 15.46 8.79
CA GLY A 209 5.12 15.02 9.46
C GLY A 209 5.65 13.66 9.01
N PHE A 210 5.13 13.08 7.91
CA PHE A 210 5.78 11.91 7.30
C PHE A 210 7.24 12.22 6.99
N VAL A 211 8.13 11.34 7.43
CA VAL A 211 9.56 11.42 7.17
C VAL A 211 9.95 10.43 6.08
N MET A 212 10.37 10.96 4.92
CA MET A 212 10.90 10.10 3.86
C MET A 212 12.24 9.52 4.31
N PRO A 213 12.40 8.18 4.32
CA PRO A 213 13.62 7.56 4.82
C PRO A 213 14.83 7.88 3.95
N GLU A 214 16.01 7.88 4.59
CA GLU A 214 17.29 7.96 3.89
C GLU A 214 17.49 6.75 2.97
N LYS A 215 18.03 6.98 1.77
CA LYS A 215 18.34 5.92 0.83
C LYS A 215 19.56 5.11 1.25
N LYS A 216 19.45 3.78 1.19
CA LYS A 216 20.56 2.83 1.31
C LYS A 216 20.59 1.94 0.07
N PRO A 217 21.13 2.46 -1.04
CA PRO A 217 21.05 1.77 -2.32
C PRO A 217 21.92 0.50 -2.34
N VAL A 218 21.45 -0.47 -3.13
CA VAL A 218 22.23 -1.65 -3.53
C VAL A 218 22.42 -1.63 -5.04
N GLU A 219 23.52 -2.20 -5.47
CA GLU A 219 23.82 -2.29 -6.90
C GLU A 219 22.83 -3.21 -7.61
N LEU A 220 22.46 -2.81 -8.81
CA LEU A 220 21.66 -3.66 -9.70
C LEU A 220 22.53 -4.81 -10.20
N PRO A 221 21.92 -5.97 -10.55
CA PRO A 221 22.70 -7.10 -11.11
C PRO A 221 23.46 -6.71 -12.37
N ASP A 222 24.60 -7.32 -12.60
CA ASP A 222 25.38 -7.14 -13.82
C ASP A 222 24.53 -7.40 -15.07
N GLY A 223 24.68 -6.57 -16.08
CA GLY A 223 23.89 -6.64 -17.31
C GLY A 223 22.40 -6.30 -17.14
N TYR A 224 22.03 -5.65 -16.03
CA TYR A 224 20.65 -5.22 -15.79
C TYR A 224 20.19 -4.24 -16.88
N THR A 225 19.06 -4.56 -17.53
CA THR A 225 18.44 -3.68 -18.54
C THR A 225 17.03 -3.25 -18.13
N TYR A 226 16.24 -4.19 -17.60
CA TYR A 226 14.84 -3.96 -17.21
C TYR A 226 14.49 -4.79 -15.99
N SER A 227 13.50 -4.30 -15.23
CA SER A 227 12.93 -5.02 -14.08
C SER A 227 12.49 -6.43 -14.47
N PRO A 228 12.78 -7.46 -13.65
CA PRO A 228 12.25 -8.81 -13.85
C PRO A 228 10.72 -8.84 -13.94
N GLN A 229 10.04 -7.95 -13.21
CA GLN A 229 8.58 -7.79 -13.32
C GLN A 229 8.13 -7.36 -14.72
N TYR A 230 8.92 -6.53 -15.42
CA TYR A 230 8.62 -6.14 -16.79
C TYR A 230 8.88 -7.30 -17.77
N LYS A 231 9.99 -8.03 -17.58
CA LYS A 231 10.40 -9.13 -18.48
C LYS A 231 9.53 -10.38 -18.35
N ARG A 232 9.14 -10.73 -17.12
CA ARG A 232 8.54 -12.04 -16.79
C ARG A 232 7.03 -12.00 -16.48
N LEU A 233 6.49 -10.82 -16.12
CA LEU A 233 5.07 -10.65 -15.87
C LEU A 233 4.39 -10.06 -17.10
N GLY A 234 3.92 -10.94 -17.98
CA GLY A 234 3.02 -10.58 -19.08
C GLY A 234 1.55 -10.61 -18.66
N GLY A 235 0.71 -9.92 -19.45
CA GLY A 235 -0.74 -10.02 -19.29
C GLY A 235 -1.37 -9.12 -18.23
N ARG A 236 -2.70 -9.31 -18.06
CA ARG A 236 -3.58 -8.45 -17.23
C ARG A 236 -4.23 -9.23 -16.08
N SER A 237 -3.73 -10.42 -15.75
CA SER A 237 -4.30 -11.26 -14.70
C SER A 237 -4.22 -10.58 -13.33
N GLN A 238 -5.16 -10.89 -12.44
CA GLN A 238 -5.15 -10.39 -11.07
C GLN A 238 -3.84 -10.76 -10.35
N LYS A 239 -3.34 -11.99 -10.57
CA LYS A 239 -2.06 -12.44 -10.05
C LYS A 239 -0.90 -11.50 -10.45
N THR A 240 -0.82 -11.11 -11.74
CA THR A 240 0.19 -10.15 -12.22
C THR A 240 0.05 -8.79 -11.54
N LYS A 241 -1.17 -8.29 -11.40
CA LYS A 241 -1.43 -7.02 -10.71
C LYS A 241 -0.98 -7.10 -9.25
N ASN A 242 -1.34 -8.15 -8.54
CA ASN A 242 -0.99 -8.35 -7.12
C ASN A 242 0.52 -8.44 -6.90
N ILE A 243 1.27 -9.10 -7.80
CA ILE A 243 2.75 -9.12 -7.70
C ILE A 243 3.33 -7.72 -7.93
N ARG A 244 2.84 -6.99 -8.94
CA ARG A 244 3.32 -5.64 -9.28
C ARG A 244 2.97 -4.59 -8.22
N SER A 245 1.91 -4.79 -7.45
CA SER A 245 1.47 -3.86 -6.40
C SER A 245 2.16 -4.07 -5.05
N LYS A 246 2.90 -5.16 -4.88
CA LYS A 246 3.63 -5.40 -3.62
C LYS A 246 4.56 -4.23 -3.29
N THR A 247 4.48 -3.78 -2.05
CA THR A 247 5.41 -2.79 -1.50
C THR A 247 6.82 -3.38 -1.45
N PRO A 248 7.85 -2.67 -1.92
CA PRO A 248 9.23 -3.12 -1.76
C PRO A 248 9.57 -3.27 -0.27
N ARG A 249 10.14 -4.43 0.10
CA ARG A 249 10.41 -4.79 1.49
C ARG A 249 11.44 -3.86 2.15
N GLY A 250 12.46 -3.49 1.39
CA GLY A 250 13.47 -2.53 1.85
C GLY A 250 12.88 -1.17 2.13
N PHE A 251 11.96 -0.68 1.28
CA PHE A 251 11.25 0.58 1.51
C PHE A 251 10.32 0.50 2.73
N ALA A 252 9.54 -0.59 2.87
CA ALA A 252 8.69 -0.80 4.03
C ALA A 252 9.48 -0.72 5.35
N LYS A 253 10.62 -1.41 5.43
CA LYS A 253 11.51 -1.38 6.59
C LYS A 253 12.11 0.01 6.84
N ALA A 254 12.52 0.70 5.78
CA ALA A 254 13.04 2.05 5.87
C ALA A 254 11.99 3.04 6.41
N VAL A 255 10.74 2.98 5.90
CA VAL A 255 9.63 3.82 6.37
C VAL A 255 9.36 3.60 7.85
N TRP A 256 9.28 2.35 8.29
CA TRP A 256 9.12 2.02 9.71
C TRP A 256 10.26 2.64 10.55
N MET A 257 11.52 2.43 10.15
CA MET A 257 12.67 2.96 10.89
C MET A 257 12.68 4.48 11.02
N ALA A 258 12.22 5.18 9.98
CA ALA A 258 12.22 6.65 9.96
C ALA A 258 11.00 7.27 10.68
N ASN A 259 9.91 6.52 10.88
CA ASN A 259 8.65 7.08 11.35
C ASN A 259 8.11 6.43 12.64
N ARG A 260 8.75 5.37 13.14
CA ARG A 260 8.36 4.79 14.43
C ARG A 260 8.64 5.75 15.57
N SER A 261 7.76 5.77 16.56
CA SER A 261 8.03 6.51 17.79
C SER A 261 9.01 5.70 18.66
N TYR A 262 10.13 6.32 19.00
CA TYR A 262 11.00 5.80 20.06
C TYR A 262 10.32 6.03 21.42
N GLU A 263 10.30 5.01 22.27
CA GLU A 263 9.94 5.16 23.69
C GLU A 263 11.07 5.85 24.46
#